data_595555be91d02fecfd211a2c10610b42
#
_entry.id   595555be91d02fecfd211a2c10610b42
#
_cell.length_a   1.000
_cell.length_b   1.000
_cell.length_c   1.000
_cell.angle_alpha   90.00
_cell.angle_beta   90.00
_cell.angle_gamma   90.00
#
_symmetry.space_group_name_H-M   'P 1'
#
loop_
_entity.id
_entity.type
_entity.pdbx_description
1 polymer ?
#
loop_
_entity_poly.entity_id
_entity_poly.type
_entity_poly.pdbx_seq_one_letter_code
_entity_poly.pdbx_strand_id
1 'polypeptide(L)'
;MLRLEERLCYTHKGIEKRFESMSLADGCRLAGRVSGDSTVAYAWAYSQALEAIAGLGVPPRALWLRALALERERVANHLGDLGALGNDGGFAFGLAQFSRLKEEVVRTNLAAFGHRFMMDLVVPGGVARDLDRDHAAAMVDEAKRVAAEVETLRGIYDEHAGLQDRFRTCGRVAPELAERLGLVGMAARASGQARDLRCDFAAAPWDALAVRKAGATGGDVAARVAVRFDELAESLRLVRSIVDHLPDGDVRAPVPDVPPHRLGLGCVEGWRGPVFVALEAGPGGTIRRCRPHDPSWANWPVLEHAVIGNIVPDFPLINKSFNLSYSGQDLLRCCGS
;
A
#
# COMPACT_ATOMS: atom_id res chain seq x y z
N MET A 1 -3.09 21.48 20.50
CA MET A 1 -3.28 22.21 19.21
C MET A 1 -4.74 22.62 19.08
N LEU A 2 -5.00 23.84 18.61
CA LEU A 2 -6.36 24.36 18.44
C LEU A 2 -6.83 24.32 16.99
N ARG A 3 -5.89 24.32 16.04
CA ARG A 3 -6.16 24.30 14.62
C ARG A 3 -4.92 23.80 13.86
N LEU A 4 -5.14 23.04 12.82
CA LEU A 4 -4.21 22.75 11.73
C LEU A 4 -4.90 23.17 10.43
N GLU A 5 -4.16 23.71 9.50
CA GLU A 5 -4.61 23.99 8.15
C GLU A 5 -3.58 23.43 7.18
N GLU A 6 -4.01 22.50 6.33
CA GLU A 6 -3.16 21.86 5.34
C GLU A 6 -3.36 22.49 3.98
N ARG A 7 -2.24 22.80 3.31
CA ARG A 7 -2.23 23.29 1.93
C ARG A 7 -1.32 22.39 1.11
N LEU A 8 -1.91 21.55 0.31
CA LEU A 8 -1.24 20.53 -0.50
C LEU A 8 -1.12 20.98 -1.97
N CYS A 9 -0.55 20.12 -2.81
CA CYS A 9 -0.39 20.30 -4.27
C CYS A 9 0.68 21.30 -4.72
N TYR A 10 1.45 21.91 -3.82
CA TYR A 10 2.50 22.88 -4.20
C TYR A 10 3.74 22.24 -4.83
N THR A 11 4.03 20.98 -4.47
CA THR A 11 5.23 20.26 -4.93
C THR A 11 4.92 19.19 -5.95
N HIS A 12 3.85 19.37 -6.75
CA HIS A 12 3.42 18.37 -7.72
C HIS A 12 4.52 18.09 -8.77
N LYS A 13 4.63 16.81 -9.16
CA LYS A 13 5.55 16.34 -10.20
C LYS A 13 4.94 16.37 -11.61
N GLY A 14 3.71 16.84 -11.74
CA GLY A 14 2.95 16.85 -12.99
C GLY A 14 2.68 15.45 -13.54
N ILE A 15 2.47 14.46 -12.67
CA ILE A 15 2.34 13.04 -13.04
C ILE A 15 1.22 12.82 -14.04
N GLU A 16 0.04 13.40 -13.81
CA GLU A 16 -1.09 13.24 -14.74
C GLU A 16 -0.78 13.80 -16.12
N LYS A 17 -0.12 14.96 -16.19
CA LYS A 17 0.31 15.56 -17.44
C LYS A 17 1.37 14.73 -18.16
N ARG A 18 2.24 14.06 -17.39
CA ARG A 18 3.28 13.19 -17.94
C ARG A 18 2.73 11.93 -18.57
N PHE A 19 1.57 11.44 -18.15
CA PHE A 19 0.91 10.31 -18.80
C PHE A 19 0.44 10.63 -20.22
N GLU A 20 0.05 11.88 -20.49
CA GLU A 20 -0.49 12.26 -21.79
C GLU A 20 0.53 11.97 -22.90
N SER A 21 0.08 11.30 -23.93
CA SER A 21 0.87 10.89 -25.10
C SER A 21 1.98 9.85 -24.86
N MET A 22 2.13 9.33 -23.63
CA MET A 22 2.98 8.15 -23.41
C MET A 22 2.38 6.91 -24.06
N SER A 23 3.21 5.92 -24.36
CA SER A 23 2.71 4.60 -24.72
C SER A 23 1.99 3.95 -23.53
N LEU A 24 1.00 3.10 -23.81
CA LEU A 24 0.29 2.35 -22.77
C LEU A 24 1.24 1.45 -21.94
N ALA A 25 2.31 0.94 -22.55
CA ALA A 25 3.32 0.15 -21.84
C ALA A 25 4.17 0.99 -20.89
N ASP A 26 4.65 2.17 -21.33
CA ASP A 26 5.46 3.06 -20.50
C ASP A 26 4.66 3.70 -19.36
N GLY A 27 3.35 3.88 -19.56
CA GLY A 27 2.44 4.37 -18.53
C GLY A 27 2.45 3.50 -17.27
N CYS A 28 2.56 2.18 -17.39
CA CYS A 28 2.69 1.28 -16.24
C CYS A 28 3.93 1.61 -15.40
N ARG A 29 5.06 1.89 -16.06
CA ARG A 29 6.30 2.30 -15.38
C ARG A 29 6.13 3.62 -14.63
N LEU A 30 5.45 4.59 -15.23
CA LEU A 30 5.17 5.86 -14.57
C LEU A 30 4.20 5.69 -13.40
N ALA A 31 3.17 4.85 -13.52
CA ALA A 31 2.24 4.53 -12.45
C ALA A 31 2.99 4.01 -11.20
N GLY A 32 3.90 3.07 -11.36
CA GLY A 32 4.74 2.57 -10.26
C GLY A 32 5.69 3.63 -9.64
N ARG A 33 5.73 4.86 -10.15
CA ARG A 33 6.56 5.97 -9.66
C ARG A 33 5.74 7.14 -9.10
N VAL A 34 4.44 6.98 -9.01
CA VAL A 34 3.56 7.95 -8.33
C VAL A 34 3.97 8.07 -6.87
N SER A 35 4.04 6.95 -6.16
CA SER A 35 4.50 6.86 -4.78
C SER A 35 5.43 5.65 -4.67
N GLY A 36 6.71 5.88 -4.36
CA GLY A 36 7.74 4.84 -4.44
C GLY A 36 7.58 3.70 -3.43
N ASP A 37 6.83 3.91 -2.36
CA ASP A 37 6.50 2.92 -1.34
C ASP A 37 5.19 2.16 -1.63
N SER A 38 4.52 2.47 -2.74
CA SER A 38 3.31 1.81 -3.24
C SER A 38 3.46 1.43 -4.73
N THR A 39 4.69 1.13 -5.16
CA THR A 39 5.00 0.89 -6.58
C THR A 39 4.23 -0.29 -7.16
N VAL A 40 4.07 -1.37 -6.38
CA VAL A 40 3.33 -2.57 -6.79
C VAL A 40 1.84 -2.27 -6.92
N ALA A 41 1.25 -1.61 -5.92
CA ALA A 41 -0.17 -1.29 -5.92
C ALA A 41 -0.56 -0.41 -7.13
N TYR A 42 0.21 0.65 -7.41
CA TYR A 42 -0.05 1.51 -8.56
C TYR A 42 0.17 0.82 -9.90
N ALA A 43 1.25 0.06 -10.06
CA ALA A 43 1.52 -0.68 -11.29
C ALA A 43 0.43 -1.74 -11.56
N TRP A 44 -0.07 -2.39 -10.49
CA TRP A 44 -1.14 -3.38 -10.63
C TRP A 44 -2.49 -2.72 -10.97
N ALA A 45 -2.87 -1.65 -10.28
CA ALA A 45 -4.10 -0.92 -10.61
C ALA A 45 -4.08 -0.36 -12.06
N TYR A 46 -2.94 0.16 -12.51
CA TYR A 46 -2.76 0.57 -13.89
C TYR A 46 -2.89 -0.60 -14.87
N SER A 47 -2.24 -1.73 -14.56
CA SER A 47 -2.30 -2.94 -15.40
C SER A 47 -3.72 -3.47 -15.51
N GLN A 48 -4.48 -3.52 -14.39
CA GLN A 48 -5.90 -3.90 -14.41
C GLN A 48 -6.73 -2.99 -15.32
N ALA A 49 -6.51 -1.67 -15.25
CA ALA A 49 -7.23 -0.71 -16.10
C ALA A 49 -6.97 -0.98 -17.59
N LEU A 50 -5.70 -1.22 -17.95
CA LEU A 50 -5.33 -1.54 -19.33
C LEU A 50 -5.85 -2.91 -19.79
N GLU A 51 -5.76 -3.92 -18.95
CA GLU A 51 -6.26 -5.28 -19.19
C GLU A 51 -7.78 -5.28 -19.39
N ALA A 52 -8.52 -4.45 -18.62
CA ALA A 52 -9.96 -4.27 -18.80
C ALA A 52 -10.30 -3.64 -20.16
N ILE A 53 -9.53 -2.62 -20.60
CA ILE A 53 -9.71 -2.03 -21.94
C ILE A 53 -9.43 -3.05 -23.04
N ALA A 54 -8.39 -3.85 -22.87
CA ALA A 54 -7.91 -4.84 -23.83
C ALA A 54 -8.77 -6.12 -23.87
N GLY A 55 -9.67 -6.31 -22.88
CA GLY A 55 -10.38 -7.57 -22.71
C GLY A 55 -9.46 -8.76 -22.43
N LEU A 56 -8.33 -8.50 -21.78
CA LEU A 56 -7.27 -9.47 -21.58
C LEU A 56 -7.43 -10.26 -20.28
N GLY A 57 -7.48 -11.58 -20.37
CA GLY A 57 -7.35 -12.50 -19.24
C GLY A 57 -5.88 -12.62 -18.78
N VAL A 58 -5.61 -12.36 -17.53
CA VAL A 58 -4.27 -12.53 -16.94
C VAL A 58 -4.08 -13.98 -16.48
N PRO A 59 -2.92 -14.62 -16.76
CA PRO A 59 -2.65 -15.97 -16.30
C PRO A 59 -2.77 -16.12 -14.78
N PRO A 60 -3.33 -17.23 -14.26
CA PRO A 60 -3.49 -17.42 -12.81
C PRO A 60 -2.18 -17.26 -12.04
N ARG A 61 -1.08 -17.87 -12.50
CA ARG A 61 0.25 -17.72 -11.86
C ARG A 61 0.67 -16.25 -11.73
N ALA A 62 0.43 -15.44 -12.76
CA ALA A 62 0.76 -14.03 -12.74
C ALA A 62 -0.06 -13.25 -11.69
N LEU A 63 -1.35 -13.58 -11.53
CA LEU A 63 -2.20 -12.95 -10.49
C LEU A 63 -1.69 -13.28 -9.08
N TRP A 64 -1.28 -14.53 -8.85
CA TRP A 64 -0.70 -14.96 -7.57
C TRP A 64 0.64 -14.29 -7.28
N LEU A 65 1.50 -14.12 -8.29
CA LEU A 65 2.77 -13.39 -8.15
C LEU A 65 2.55 -11.89 -7.88
N ARG A 66 1.52 -11.27 -8.47
CA ARG A 66 1.13 -9.89 -8.15
C ARG A 66 0.66 -9.77 -6.70
N ALA A 67 -0.14 -10.73 -6.22
CA ALA A 67 -0.57 -10.76 -4.83
C ALA A 67 0.61 -10.95 -3.87
N LEU A 68 1.54 -11.85 -4.20
CA LEU A 68 2.79 -12.01 -3.44
C LEU A 68 3.56 -10.69 -3.35
N ALA A 69 3.76 -10.01 -4.46
CA ALA A 69 4.47 -8.74 -4.52
C ALA A 69 3.75 -7.66 -3.68
N LEU A 70 2.42 -7.60 -3.75
CA LEU A 70 1.63 -6.63 -2.98
C LEU A 70 1.73 -6.87 -1.46
N GLU A 71 1.66 -8.13 -1.03
CA GLU A 71 1.80 -8.45 0.39
C GLU A 71 3.24 -8.21 0.89
N ARG A 72 4.25 -8.47 0.07
CA ARG A 72 5.65 -8.12 0.40
C ARG A 72 5.89 -6.60 0.45
N GLU A 73 5.23 -5.82 -0.41
CA GLU A 73 5.22 -4.35 -0.32
C GLU A 73 4.59 -3.90 1.01
N ARG A 74 3.47 -4.51 1.42
CA ARG A 74 2.80 -4.23 2.69
C ARG A 74 3.68 -4.58 3.88
N VAL A 75 4.30 -5.77 3.91
CA VAL A 75 5.26 -6.19 4.95
C VAL A 75 6.38 -5.17 5.11
N ALA A 76 7.04 -4.78 4.02
CA ALA A 76 8.17 -3.85 4.07
C ALA A 76 7.76 -2.47 4.61
N ASN A 77 6.56 -2.00 4.26
CA ASN A 77 6.07 -0.70 4.70
C ASN A 77 5.61 -0.71 6.16
N HIS A 78 4.88 -1.74 6.59
CA HIS A 78 4.48 -1.85 8.00
C HIS A 78 5.69 -2.01 8.94
N LEU A 79 6.70 -2.80 8.55
CA LEU A 79 7.98 -2.86 9.30
C LEU A 79 8.61 -1.47 9.44
N GLY A 80 8.70 -0.73 8.32
CA GLY A 80 9.25 0.62 8.35
C GLY A 80 8.46 1.59 9.22
N ASP A 81 7.14 1.51 9.18
CA ASP A 81 6.25 2.39 9.95
C ASP A 81 6.29 2.08 11.44
N LEU A 82 6.27 0.80 11.82
CA LEU A 82 6.38 0.41 13.23
C LEU A 82 7.69 0.89 13.84
N GLY A 83 8.80 0.77 13.10
CA GLY A 83 10.09 1.32 13.54
C GLY A 83 10.06 2.85 13.71
N ALA A 84 9.53 3.57 12.72
CA ALA A 84 9.45 5.03 12.77
C ALA A 84 8.53 5.52 13.89
N LEU A 85 7.38 4.87 14.12
CA LEU A 85 6.46 5.22 15.21
C LEU A 85 7.08 4.96 16.59
N GLY A 86 7.83 3.87 16.74
CA GLY A 86 8.62 3.64 17.96
C GLY A 86 9.60 4.78 18.21
N ASN A 87 10.35 5.20 17.18
CA ASN A 87 11.30 6.30 17.28
C ASN A 87 10.63 7.64 17.65
N ASP A 88 9.50 7.96 17.02
CA ASP A 88 8.73 9.18 17.29
C ASP A 88 8.10 9.15 18.69
N GLY A 89 7.83 7.95 19.21
CA GLY A 89 7.46 7.72 20.61
C GLY A 89 8.64 7.75 21.60
N GLY A 90 9.87 7.96 21.12
CA GLY A 90 11.09 7.99 21.95
C GLY A 90 11.74 6.62 22.15
N PHE A 91 11.42 5.62 21.33
CA PHE A 91 11.92 4.23 21.44
C PHE A 91 12.79 3.83 20.24
N ALA A 92 14.03 4.33 20.21
CA ALA A 92 14.99 4.09 19.12
C ALA A 92 15.33 2.61 18.91
N PHE A 93 15.23 1.76 19.94
CA PHE A 93 15.42 0.31 19.81
C PHE A 93 14.42 -0.27 18.79
N GLY A 94 13.15 0.16 18.83
CA GLY A 94 12.15 -0.26 17.86
C GLY A 94 12.56 0.08 16.44
N LEU A 95 13.04 1.31 16.19
CA LEU A 95 13.53 1.72 14.89
C LEU A 95 14.66 0.81 14.38
N ALA A 96 15.64 0.51 15.23
CA ALA A 96 16.77 -0.34 14.87
C ALA A 96 16.32 -1.77 14.48
N GLN A 97 15.46 -2.40 15.29
CA GLN A 97 15.01 -3.77 15.03
C GLN A 97 14.11 -3.86 13.79
N PHE A 98 13.11 -3.00 13.68
CA PHE A 98 12.22 -3.03 12.51
C PHE A 98 12.93 -2.62 11.21
N SER A 99 13.91 -1.72 11.26
CA SER A 99 14.72 -1.37 10.09
C SER A 99 15.57 -2.55 9.61
N ARG A 100 16.14 -3.34 10.54
CA ARG A 100 16.87 -4.58 10.22
C ARG A 100 15.94 -5.59 9.52
N LEU A 101 14.76 -5.86 10.09
CA LEU A 101 13.79 -6.78 9.50
C LEU A 101 13.33 -6.32 8.12
N LYS A 102 13.05 -5.02 7.96
CA LYS A 102 12.73 -4.44 6.66
C LYS A 102 13.86 -4.65 5.66
N GLU A 103 15.11 -4.42 6.07
CA GLU A 103 16.27 -4.58 5.20
C GLU A 103 16.38 -6.03 4.69
N GLU A 104 16.14 -7.02 5.54
CA GLU A 104 16.14 -8.42 5.14
C GLU A 104 15.09 -8.70 4.08
N VAL A 105 13.84 -8.26 4.30
CA VAL A 105 12.73 -8.44 3.36
C VAL A 105 13.03 -7.83 1.98
N VAL A 106 13.56 -6.60 1.94
CA VAL A 106 13.85 -5.95 0.66
C VAL A 106 15.08 -6.53 -0.05
N ARG A 107 16.02 -7.16 0.68
CA ARG A 107 17.13 -7.93 0.07
C ARG A 107 16.62 -9.20 -0.58
N THR A 108 15.71 -9.93 0.05
CA THR A 108 15.07 -11.10 -0.55
C THR A 108 14.28 -10.71 -1.80
N ASN A 109 13.57 -9.57 -1.77
CA ASN A 109 12.91 -9.04 -2.98
C ASN A 109 13.92 -8.77 -4.11
N LEU A 110 15.08 -8.17 -3.78
CA LEU A 110 16.13 -7.92 -4.77
C LEU A 110 16.65 -9.21 -5.40
N ALA A 111 16.90 -10.23 -4.58
CA ALA A 111 17.40 -11.53 -5.06
C ALA A 111 16.37 -12.20 -5.99
N ALA A 112 15.10 -12.26 -5.60
CA ALA A 112 14.05 -12.93 -6.35
C ALA A 112 13.61 -12.15 -7.60
N PHE A 113 13.41 -10.84 -7.47
CA PHE A 113 12.76 -10.03 -8.50
C PHE A 113 13.67 -8.95 -9.13
N GLY A 114 14.91 -8.84 -8.67
CA GLY A 114 15.90 -7.92 -9.24
C GLY A 114 15.74 -6.45 -8.83
N HIS A 115 14.81 -6.14 -7.93
CA HIS A 115 14.65 -4.81 -7.36
C HIS A 115 14.15 -4.88 -5.91
N ARG A 116 14.74 -4.07 -5.00
CA ARG A 116 14.43 -4.07 -3.55
C ARG A 116 12.94 -3.82 -3.25
N PHE A 117 12.31 -2.91 -3.98
CA PHE A 117 10.89 -2.56 -3.86
C PHE A 117 10.03 -3.15 -4.98
N MET A 118 10.55 -4.12 -5.74
CA MET A 118 9.86 -4.79 -6.84
C MET A 118 9.32 -3.81 -7.92
N MET A 119 10.03 -2.69 -8.11
CA MET A 119 9.71 -1.72 -9.15
C MET A 119 9.81 -2.37 -10.53
N ASP A 120 8.82 -2.12 -11.39
CA ASP A 120 8.68 -2.68 -12.73
C ASP A 120 8.46 -4.22 -12.77
N LEU A 121 8.16 -4.86 -11.63
CA LEU A 121 7.80 -6.27 -11.57
C LEU A 121 6.40 -6.52 -12.16
N VAL A 122 5.42 -5.74 -11.73
CA VAL A 122 4.06 -5.83 -12.29
C VAL A 122 4.01 -5.06 -13.60
N VAL A 123 3.56 -5.76 -14.64
CA VAL A 123 3.42 -5.24 -15.99
C VAL A 123 2.06 -5.61 -16.57
N PRO A 124 1.55 -4.90 -17.58
CA PRO A 124 0.33 -5.31 -18.26
C PRO A 124 0.43 -6.75 -18.81
N GLY A 125 -0.60 -7.51 -18.56
CA GLY A 125 -0.68 -8.93 -18.91
C GLY A 125 -0.07 -9.88 -17.88
N GLY A 126 0.61 -9.40 -16.84
CA GLY A 126 1.19 -10.27 -15.82
C GLY A 126 2.33 -9.66 -15.00
N VAL A 127 3.44 -10.37 -14.93
CA VAL A 127 4.68 -9.94 -14.25
C VAL A 127 5.89 -10.10 -15.16
N ALA A 128 6.92 -9.29 -14.90
CA ALA A 128 8.14 -9.27 -15.71
C ALA A 128 9.12 -10.41 -15.37
N ARG A 129 8.98 -11.02 -14.20
CA ARG A 129 9.85 -12.14 -13.73
C ARG A 129 9.01 -13.16 -12.98
N ASP A 130 9.37 -14.43 -13.15
CA ASP A 130 8.83 -15.52 -12.36
C ASP A 130 9.56 -15.67 -11.04
N LEU A 131 9.01 -16.46 -10.14
CA LEU A 131 9.61 -16.87 -8.87
C LEU A 131 10.09 -18.32 -8.99
N ASP A 132 11.38 -18.53 -8.85
CA ASP A 132 11.94 -19.87 -8.80
C ASP A 132 11.78 -20.53 -7.42
N ARG A 133 12.03 -21.83 -7.33
CA ARG A 133 11.82 -22.63 -6.12
C ARG A 133 12.72 -22.22 -4.96
N ASP A 134 13.95 -21.85 -5.23
CA ASP A 134 14.92 -21.51 -4.17
C ASP A 134 14.55 -20.19 -3.50
N HIS A 135 14.21 -19.17 -4.30
CA HIS A 135 13.71 -17.91 -3.77
C HIS A 135 12.33 -18.04 -3.10
N ALA A 136 11.47 -18.93 -3.61
CA ALA A 136 10.18 -19.23 -2.98
C ALA A 136 10.38 -19.83 -1.56
N ALA A 137 11.25 -20.83 -1.43
CA ALA A 137 11.60 -21.42 -0.15
C ALA A 137 12.21 -20.39 0.83
N ALA A 138 13.14 -19.57 0.33
CA ALA A 138 13.77 -18.50 1.13
C ALA A 138 12.73 -17.48 1.64
N MET A 139 11.73 -17.12 0.84
CA MET A 139 10.63 -16.21 1.26
C MET A 139 9.75 -16.82 2.35
N VAL A 140 9.46 -18.12 2.27
CA VAL A 140 8.68 -18.83 3.31
C VAL A 140 9.43 -18.86 4.63
N ASP A 141 10.71 -19.19 4.61
CA ASP A 141 11.53 -19.26 5.82
C ASP A 141 11.78 -17.86 6.43
N GLU A 142 12.00 -16.86 5.59
CA GLU A 142 12.04 -15.45 6.03
C GLU A 142 10.73 -15.05 6.71
N ALA A 143 9.58 -15.34 6.08
CA ALA A 143 8.27 -14.95 6.62
C ALA A 143 8.00 -15.61 7.98
N LYS A 144 8.41 -16.86 8.21
CA LYS A 144 8.32 -17.54 9.52
C LYS A 144 9.19 -16.85 10.57
N ARG A 145 10.45 -16.56 10.22
CA ARG A 145 11.40 -15.92 11.15
C ARG A 145 10.97 -14.49 11.49
N VAL A 146 10.62 -13.68 10.47
CA VAL A 146 10.13 -12.32 10.67
C VAL A 146 8.86 -12.31 11.53
N ALA A 147 7.92 -13.25 11.32
CA ALA A 147 6.71 -13.34 12.13
C ALA A 147 7.01 -13.58 13.62
N ALA A 148 7.94 -14.49 13.94
CA ALA A 148 8.33 -14.77 15.32
C ALA A 148 9.00 -13.55 16.00
N GLU A 149 9.87 -12.85 15.29
CA GLU A 149 10.53 -11.65 15.81
C GLU A 149 9.54 -10.48 15.97
N VAL A 150 8.62 -10.30 15.03
CA VAL A 150 7.55 -9.28 15.11
C VAL A 150 6.64 -9.52 16.30
N GLU A 151 6.29 -10.76 16.62
CA GLU A 151 5.48 -11.09 17.80
C GLU A 151 6.21 -10.72 19.10
N THR A 152 7.50 -10.99 19.18
CA THR A 152 8.35 -10.57 20.33
C THR A 152 8.39 -9.05 20.45
N LEU A 153 8.60 -8.33 19.33
CA LEU A 153 8.63 -6.86 19.31
C LEU A 153 7.27 -6.25 19.66
N ARG A 154 6.16 -6.90 19.24
CA ARG A 154 4.81 -6.49 19.63
C ARG A 154 4.64 -6.54 21.14
N GLY A 155 5.03 -7.64 21.78
CA GLY A 155 5.00 -7.76 23.25
C GLY A 155 5.79 -6.64 23.94
N ILE A 156 6.98 -6.32 23.43
CA ILE A 156 7.79 -5.20 23.95
C ILE A 156 7.07 -3.86 23.78
N TYR A 157 6.42 -3.60 22.63
CA TYR A 157 5.66 -2.37 22.39
C TYR A 157 4.47 -2.26 23.32
N ASP A 158 3.75 -3.35 23.54
CA ASP A 158 2.53 -3.40 24.38
C ASP A 158 2.86 -3.21 25.87
N GLU A 159 4.00 -3.70 26.32
CA GLU A 159 4.47 -3.60 27.73
C GLU A 159 5.25 -2.31 28.02
N HIS A 160 5.74 -1.60 26.99
CA HIS A 160 6.56 -0.41 27.17
C HIS A 160 5.71 0.78 27.61
N ALA A 161 5.69 1.07 28.90
CA ALA A 161 4.83 2.12 29.50
C ALA A 161 4.98 3.48 28.81
N GLY A 162 6.21 3.90 28.48
CA GLY A 162 6.48 5.17 27.81
C GLY A 162 5.89 5.26 26.40
N LEU A 163 5.89 4.16 25.62
CA LEU A 163 5.23 4.11 24.31
C LEU A 163 3.71 4.16 24.47
N GLN A 164 3.16 3.38 25.41
CA GLN A 164 1.72 3.33 25.63
C GLN A 164 1.18 4.67 26.10
N ASP A 165 1.92 5.39 26.94
CA ASP A 165 1.58 6.75 27.37
C ASP A 165 1.52 7.74 26.19
N ARG A 166 2.49 7.63 25.26
CA ARG A 166 2.54 8.48 24.07
C ARG A 166 1.51 8.09 22.98
N PHE A 167 1.15 6.82 22.86
CA PHE A 167 0.29 6.31 21.79
C PHE A 167 -1.20 6.41 22.13
N ARG A 168 -1.57 6.11 23.38
CA ARG A 168 -2.97 6.08 23.79
C ARG A 168 -3.55 7.50 23.80
N THR A 169 -4.75 7.60 23.28
CA THR A 169 -5.52 8.85 23.12
C THR A 169 -4.91 9.92 22.20
N CYS A 170 -3.65 9.74 21.78
CA CYS A 170 -2.98 10.67 20.90
C CYS A 170 -3.52 10.57 19.46
N GLY A 171 -3.88 11.71 18.86
CA GLY A 171 -4.34 11.78 17.48
C GLY A 171 -5.62 10.99 17.20
N ARG A 172 -6.61 11.06 18.11
CA ARG A 172 -7.83 10.25 18.06
C ARG A 172 -8.79 10.72 16.99
N VAL A 173 -9.30 9.75 16.19
CA VAL A 173 -10.39 9.92 15.23
C VAL A 173 -11.51 8.97 15.63
N ALA A 174 -12.64 9.53 16.09
CA ALA A 174 -13.79 8.72 16.47
C ALA A 174 -14.40 8.00 15.24
N PRO A 175 -15.03 6.82 15.40
CA PRO A 175 -15.63 6.08 14.30
C PRO A 175 -16.63 6.90 13.47
N GLU A 176 -17.44 7.72 14.11
CA GLU A 176 -18.45 8.55 13.46
C GLU A 176 -17.81 9.65 12.59
N LEU A 177 -16.67 10.19 13.03
CA LEU A 177 -15.90 11.16 12.26
C LEU A 177 -15.21 10.47 11.07
N ALA A 178 -14.64 9.29 11.30
CA ALA A 178 -14.02 8.48 10.25
C ALA A 178 -15.00 8.14 9.13
N GLU A 179 -16.21 7.75 9.48
CA GLU A 179 -17.29 7.47 8.53
C GLU A 179 -17.72 8.72 7.77
N ARG A 180 -17.99 9.82 8.49
CA ARG A 180 -18.44 11.09 7.89
C ARG A 180 -17.45 11.68 6.91
N LEU A 181 -16.13 11.56 7.18
CA LEU A 181 -15.06 12.07 6.32
C LEU A 181 -14.62 11.05 5.28
N GLY A 182 -15.19 9.84 5.28
CA GLY A 182 -14.89 8.81 4.30
C GLY A 182 -13.47 8.25 4.40
N LEU A 183 -12.95 8.06 5.62
CA LEU A 183 -11.65 7.45 5.84
C LEU A 183 -11.52 6.11 5.13
N VAL A 184 -10.34 5.81 4.62
CA VAL A 184 -10.06 4.56 3.92
C VAL A 184 -8.80 3.86 4.43
N GLY A 185 -8.67 2.58 4.11
CA GLY A 185 -7.48 1.79 4.36
C GLY A 185 -7.17 1.58 5.83
N MET A 186 -5.89 1.47 6.16
CA MET A 186 -5.40 1.19 7.51
C MET A 186 -5.91 2.21 8.55
N ALA A 187 -5.96 3.50 8.21
CA ALA A 187 -6.45 4.55 9.11
C ALA A 187 -7.96 4.37 9.43
N ALA A 188 -8.75 3.99 8.43
CA ALA A 188 -10.16 3.68 8.61
C ALA A 188 -10.36 2.43 9.48
N ARG A 189 -9.58 1.37 9.22
CA ARG A 189 -9.62 0.14 10.03
C ARG A 189 -9.26 0.38 11.49
N ALA A 190 -8.35 1.31 11.77
CA ALA A 190 -8.02 1.73 13.14
C ALA A 190 -9.14 2.54 13.83
N SER A 191 -10.09 3.06 13.05
CA SER A 191 -11.21 3.90 13.51
C SER A 191 -12.58 3.22 13.32
N GLY A 192 -12.64 1.89 13.37
CA GLY A 192 -13.89 1.13 13.36
C GLY A 192 -14.49 0.85 11.98
N GLN A 193 -13.84 1.25 10.87
CA GLN A 193 -14.33 1.04 9.50
C GLN A 193 -13.66 -0.18 8.87
N ALA A 194 -14.23 -1.36 9.02
CA ALA A 194 -13.65 -2.64 8.58
C ALA A 194 -13.81 -2.87 7.06
N ARG A 195 -13.23 -2.00 6.23
CA ARG A 195 -13.23 -2.12 4.75
C ARG A 195 -11.86 -2.56 4.25
N ASP A 196 -11.83 -3.57 3.38
CA ASP A 196 -10.62 -4.08 2.73
C ASP A 196 -11.01 -4.72 1.40
N LEU A 197 -10.51 -4.19 0.29
CA LEU A 197 -10.88 -4.64 -1.05
C LEU A 197 -10.49 -6.10 -1.32
N ARG A 198 -9.48 -6.62 -0.65
CA ARG A 198 -9.09 -8.03 -0.76
C ARG A 198 -10.18 -8.99 -0.26
N CYS A 199 -11.06 -8.50 0.64
CA CYS A 199 -12.19 -9.24 1.18
C CYS A 199 -13.52 -8.82 0.56
N ASP A 200 -13.69 -7.52 0.32
CA ASP A 200 -14.98 -6.94 -0.07
C ASP A 200 -15.26 -7.10 -1.58
N PHE A 201 -14.18 -7.24 -2.38
CA PHE A 201 -14.21 -7.53 -3.82
C PHE A 201 -13.32 -8.73 -4.11
N ALA A 202 -13.64 -9.88 -3.51
CA ALA A 202 -12.85 -11.10 -3.59
C ALA A 202 -12.78 -11.64 -5.02
N ALA A 203 -11.89 -11.07 -5.82
CA ALA A 203 -11.47 -11.59 -7.12
C ALA A 203 -10.17 -12.40 -6.95
N ALA A 204 -9.86 -13.25 -7.93
CA ALA A 204 -8.62 -14.04 -7.89
C ALA A 204 -7.38 -13.15 -7.72
N PRO A 205 -6.42 -13.54 -6.86
CA PRO A 205 -6.39 -14.79 -6.07
C PRO A 205 -6.97 -14.67 -4.65
N TRP A 206 -7.55 -13.51 -4.29
CA TRP A 206 -7.99 -13.22 -2.91
C TRP A 206 -9.13 -14.12 -2.44
N ASP A 207 -9.99 -14.56 -3.37
CA ASP A 207 -11.08 -15.51 -3.13
C ASP A 207 -10.58 -16.86 -2.59
N ALA A 208 -9.38 -17.29 -2.98
CA ALA A 208 -8.76 -18.53 -2.52
C ALA A 208 -7.92 -18.38 -1.25
N LEU A 209 -7.58 -17.15 -0.81
CA LEU A 209 -6.58 -16.89 0.23
C LEU A 209 -7.16 -16.67 1.63
N ALA A 210 -8.48 -16.59 1.79
CA ALA A 210 -9.18 -16.36 3.05
C ALA A 210 -8.53 -15.23 3.88
N VAL A 211 -8.44 -14.04 3.29
CA VAL A 211 -7.83 -12.85 3.92
C VAL A 211 -8.59 -12.44 5.18
N ARG A 212 -7.88 -12.16 6.26
CA ARG A 212 -8.44 -11.71 7.53
C ARG A 212 -8.30 -10.20 7.65
N LYS A 213 -9.42 -9.51 7.88
CA LYS A 213 -9.42 -8.06 8.10
C LYS A 213 -8.87 -7.74 9.49
N ALA A 214 -7.90 -6.84 9.56
CA ALA A 214 -7.54 -6.18 10.81
C ALA A 214 -8.55 -5.08 11.14
N GLY A 215 -8.71 -4.75 12.43
CA GLY A 215 -9.58 -3.66 12.84
C GLY A 215 -9.46 -3.30 14.30
N ALA A 216 -9.62 -2.03 14.60
CA ALA A 216 -9.68 -1.46 15.94
C ALA A 216 -10.65 -0.28 15.96
N THR A 217 -11.16 0.08 17.14
CA THR A 217 -12.14 1.18 17.30
C THR A 217 -11.58 2.38 18.04
N GLY A 218 -10.35 2.30 18.57
CA GLY A 218 -9.73 3.37 19.36
C GLY A 218 -9.48 4.67 18.58
N GLY A 219 -9.14 4.53 17.31
CA GLY A 219 -8.91 5.65 16.39
C GLY A 219 -7.69 6.52 16.70
N ASP A 220 -6.88 6.16 17.68
CA ASP A 220 -5.67 6.85 18.11
C ASP A 220 -4.39 6.25 17.51
N VAL A 221 -3.22 6.75 17.89
CA VAL A 221 -1.94 6.21 17.46
C VAL A 221 -1.81 4.75 17.87
N ALA A 222 -2.24 4.38 19.10
CA ALA A 222 -2.18 3.00 19.57
C ALA A 222 -3.00 2.05 18.68
N ALA A 223 -4.21 2.45 18.30
CA ALA A 223 -5.06 1.68 17.39
C ALA A 223 -4.42 1.52 16.00
N ARG A 224 -3.81 2.59 15.46
CA ARG A 224 -3.11 2.54 14.17
C ARG A 224 -1.85 1.68 14.21
N VAL A 225 -1.14 1.63 15.34
CA VAL A 225 -0.02 0.71 15.58
C VAL A 225 -0.50 -0.73 15.67
N ALA A 226 -1.56 -1.00 16.43
CA ALA A 226 -2.13 -2.35 16.56
C ALA A 226 -2.58 -2.92 15.21
N VAL A 227 -3.31 -2.13 14.41
CA VAL A 227 -3.72 -2.53 13.05
C VAL A 227 -2.53 -2.86 12.16
N ARG A 228 -1.41 -2.11 12.25
CA ARG A 228 -0.19 -2.43 11.50
C ARG A 228 0.43 -3.76 11.91
N PHE A 229 0.44 -4.09 13.20
CA PHE A 229 0.90 -5.39 13.66
C PHE A 229 0.01 -6.52 13.13
N ASP A 230 -1.31 -6.35 13.20
CA ASP A 230 -2.26 -7.35 12.72
C ASP A 230 -2.16 -7.56 11.20
N GLU A 231 -2.08 -6.47 10.42
CA GLU A 231 -1.90 -6.55 8.96
C GLU A 231 -0.53 -7.13 8.58
N LEU A 232 0.52 -6.82 9.32
CA LEU A 232 1.85 -7.40 9.11
C LEU A 232 1.85 -8.91 9.35
N ALA A 233 1.23 -9.37 10.44
CA ALA A 233 1.09 -10.79 10.76
C ALA A 233 0.27 -11.52 9.68
N GLU A 234 -0.84 -10.91 9.23
CA GLU A 234 -1.66 -11.47 8.16
C GLU A 234 -0.92 -11.52 6.82
N SER A 235 -0.19 -10.46 6.46
CA SER A 235 0.60 -10.44 5.23
C SER A 235 1.71 -11.49 5.22
N LEU A 236 2.39 -11.71 6.36
CA LEU A 236 3.38 -12.78 6.50
C LEU A 236 2.74 -14.19 6.39
N ARG A 237 1.51 -14.36 6.88
CA ARG A 237 0.72 -15.58 6.66
C ARG A 237 0.38 -15.76 5.17
N LEU A 238 -0.09 -14.68 4.53
CA LEU A 238 -0.47 -14.69 3.11
C LEU A 238 0.73 -14.96 2.20
N VAL A 239 1.90 -14.38 2.47
CA VAL A 239 3.14 -14.69 1.72
C VAL A 239 3.40 -16.19 1.70
N ARG A 240 3.32 -16.87 2.85
CA ARG A 240 3.49 -18.34 2.92
C ARG A 240 2.40 -19.07 2.16
N SER A 241 1.14 -18.70 2.38
CA SER A 241 0.01 -19.35 1.71
C SER A 241 0.06 -19.19 0.19
N ILE A 242 0.46 -18.01 -0.31
CA ILE A 242 0.60 -17.76 -1.75
C ILE A 242 1.70 -18.64 -2.35
N VAL A 243 2.85 -18.73 -1.69
CA VAL A 243 3.96 -19.58 -2.18
C VAL A 243 3.59 -21.07 -2.16
N ASP A 244 2.93 -21.53 -1.08
CA ASP A 244 2.52 -22.93 -0.93
C ASP A 244 1.48 -23.38 -1.99
N HIS A 245 0.68 -22.44 -2.51
CA HIS A 245 -0.39 -22.72 -3.48
C HIS A 245 -0.16 -22.05 -4.83
N LEU A 246 1.07 -21.56 -5.11
CA LEU A 246 1.38 -20.88 -6.35
C LEU A 246 1.16 -21.82 -7.56
N PRO A 247 0.19 -21.53 -8.46
CA PRO A 247 -0.09 -22.41 -9.58
C PRO A 247 1.04 -22.41 -10.61
N ASP A 248 1.18 -23.48 -11.34
CA ASP A 248 2.02 -23.54 -12.52
C ASP A 248 1.40 -22.76 -13.70
N GLY A 249 2.20 -22.41 -14.69
CA GLY A 249 1.73 -21.77 -15.91
C GLY A 249 2.49 -20.50 -16.28
N ASP A 250 1.94 -19.79 -17.25
CA ASP A 250 2.54 -18.56 -17.77
C ASP A 250 2.47 -17.42 -16.74
N VAL A 251 3.49 -16.59 -16.75
CA VAL A 251 3.58 -15.39 -15.90
C VAL A 251 3.16 -14.11 -16.61
N ARG A 252 2.86 -14.21 -17.91
CA ARG A 252 2.46 -13.06 -18.71
C ARG A 252 1.74 -13.48 -20.00
N ALA A 253 0.67 -12.75 -20.32
CA ALA A 253 0.01 -12.80 -21.61
C ALA A 253 0.35 -11.55 -22.44
N PRO A 254 0.42 -11.64 -23.78
CA PRO A 254 0.62 -10.49 -24.64
C PRO A 254 -0.59 -9.57 -24.59
N VAL A 255 -0.35 -8.26 -24.44
CA VAL A 255 -1.42 -7.26 -24.48
C VAL A 255 -1.78 -6.98 -25.94
N PRO A 256 -3.04 -7.21 -26.37
CA PRO A 256 -3.46 -6.90 -27.73
C PRO A 256 -3.56 -5.38 -27.96
N ASP A 257 -3.67 -4.98 -29.20
CA ASP A 257 -3.93 -3.60 -29.57
C ASP A 257 -5.28 -3.15 -28.98
N VAL A 258 -5.28 -1.94 -28.41
CA VAL A 258 -6.46 -1.38 -27.77
C VAL A 258 -7.10 -0.30 -28.64
N PRO A 259 -8.44 -0.32 -28.80
CA PRO A 259 -9.14 0.74 -29.49
C PRO A 259 -9.00 2.08 -28.75
N PRO A 260 -8.89 3.21 -29.47
CA PRO A 260 -8.87 4.52 -28.84
C PRO A 260 -10.22 4.84 -28.15
N HIS A 261 -10.16 5.79 -27.21
CA HIS A 261 -11.34 6.28 -26.46
C HIS A 261 -12.03 5.22 -25.58
N ARG A 262 -11.35 4.12 -25.26
CA ARG A 262 -11.81 3.16 -24.27
C ARG A 262 -11.32 3.56 -22.88
N LEU A 263 -12.24 3.46 -21.92
CA LEU A 263 -11.96 3.72 -20.50
C LEU A 263 -11.88 2.40 -19.75
N GLY A 264 -10.82 2.24 -18.98
CA GLY A 264 -10.64 1.13 -18.04
C GLY A 264 -10.43 1.63 -16.63
N LEU A 265 -10.83 0.82 -15.66
CA LEU A 265 -10.66 1.07 -14.24
C LEU A 265 -9.87 -0.07 -13.62
N GLY A 266 -8.94 0.27 -12.73
CA GLY A 266 -8.24 -0.68 -11.89
C GLY A 266 -8.31 -0.26 -10.43
N CYS A 267 -8.33 -1.26 -9.54
CA CYS A 267 -8.49 -1.04 -8.12
C CYS A 267 -7.72 -2.10 -7.32
N VAL A 268 -6.86 -1.67 -6.40
CA VAL A 268 -6.00 -2.55 -5.59
C VAL A 268 -5.94 -2.04 -4.15
N GLU A 269 -6.09 -2.94 -3.18
CA GLU A 269 -5.87 -2.60 -1.78
C GLU A 269 -4.37 -2.51 -1.48
N GLY A 270 -3.81 -1.32 -1.61
CA GLY A 270 -2.44 -1.04 -1.17
C GLY A 270 -2.30 -1.04 0.35
N TRP A 271 -1.09 -0.92 0.86
CA TRP A 271 -0.83 -0.95 2.31
C TRP A 271 -1.38 0.27 3.07
N ARG A 272 -1.57 1.43 2.41
CA ARG A 272 -2.29 2.59 2.97
C ARG A 272 -3.80 2.49 2.82
N GLY A 273 -4.29 1.76 1.81
CA GLY A 273 -5.69 1.67 1.45
C GLY A 273 -5.88 1.50 -0.05
N PRO A 274 -7.11 1.66 -0.55
CA PRO A 274 -7.45 1.43 -1.95
C PRO A 274 -6.77 2.43 -2.89
N VAL A 275 -6.05 1.91 -3.86
CA VAL A 275 -5.48 2.65 -4.99
C VAL A 275 -6.36 2.42 -6.20
N PHE A 276 -6.81 3.50 -6.85
CA PHE A 276 -7.58 3.44 -8.09
C PHE A 276 -6.81 4.04 -9.24
N VAL A 277 -7.00 3.50 -10.44
CA VAL A 277 -6.51 4.10 -11.68
C VAL A 277 -7.62 4.09 -12.71
N ALA A 278 -7.95 5.27 -13.25
CA ALA A 278 -8.78 5.41 -14.43
C ALA A 278 -7.88 5.73 -15.63
N LEU A 279 -7.94 4.89 -16.67
CA LEU A 279 -7.10 4.97 -17.86
C LEU A 279 -7.96 5.10 -19.11
N GLU A 280 -7.72 6.12 -19.92
CA GLU A 280 -8.32 6.30 -21.23
C GLU A 280 -7.26 6.15 -22.32
N ALA A 281 -7.50 5.19 -23.24
CA ALA A 281 -6.63 4.96 -24.38
C ALA A 281 -6.80 6.06 -25.44
N GLY A 282 -5.68 6.51 -26.00
CA GLY A 282 -5.62 7.43 -27.13
C GLY A 282 -5.35 6.71 -28.46
N PRO A 283 -5.28 7.46 -29.58
CA PRO A 283 -4.91 6.92 -30.88
C PRO A 283 -3.51 6.29 -30.85
N GLY A 284 -3.31 5.22 -31.64
CA GLY A 284 -1.97 4.62 -31.84
C GLY A 284 -1.35 4.00 -30.60
N GLY A 285 -2.17 3.49 -29.64
CA GLY A 285 -1.65 2.84 -28.43
C GLY A 285 -1.06 3.82 -27.41
N THR A 286 -1.45 5.09 -27.45
CA THR A 286 -1.03 6.13 -26.51
C THR A 286 -2.03 6.27 -25.36
N ILE A 287 -1.63 6.98 -24.32
CA ILE A 287 -2.51 7.38 -23.21
C ILE A 287 -3.14 8.74 -23.55
N ARG A 288 -4.47 8.81 -23.61
CA ARG A 288 -5.18 10.08 -23.69
C ARG A 288 -5.29 10.73 -22.32
N ARG A 289 -5.61 9.94 -21.29
CA ARG A 289 -5.70 10.40 -19.90
C ARG A 289 -5.47 9.24 -18.95
N CYS A 290 -4.75 9.51 -17.87
CA CYS A 290 -4.62 8.57 -16.75
C CYS A 290 -4.79 9.35 -15.44
N ARG A 291 -5.68 8.84 -14.58
CA ARG A 291 -6.01 9.42 -13.27
C ARG A 291 -5.75 8.40 -12.18
N PRO A 292 -4.56 8.37 -11.59
CA PRO A 292 -4.33 7.64 -10.35
C PRO A 292 -5.03 8.35 -9.20
N HIS A 293 -5.53 7.58 -8.22
CA HIS A 293 -6.10 8.10 -6.98
C HIS A 293 -5.50 7.37 -5.79
N ASP A 294 -4.87 8.14 -4.91
CA ASP A 294 -4.23 7.63 -3.69
C ASP A 294 -5.21 7.63 -2.51
N PRO A 295 -5.18 6.63 -1.62
CA PRO A 295 -6.00 6.65 -0.41
C PRO A 295 -5.74 7.85 0.49
N SER A 296 -4.58 8.49 0.38
CA SER A 296 -4.27 9.71 1.14
C SER A 296 -5.18 10.87 0.81
N TRP A 297 -5.80 10.91 -0.37
CA TRP A 297 -6.77 11.96 -0.74
C TRP A 297 -7.96 12.02 0.21
N ALA A 298 -8.48 10.85 0.59
CA ALA A 298 -9.57 10.76 1.56
C ALA A 298 -9.10 11.00 3.00
N ASN A 299 -7.82 10.72 3.29
CA ASN A 299 -7.31 10.70 4.65
C ASN A 299 -6.67 12.03 5.09
N TRP A 300 -6.16 12.87 4.19
CA TRP A 300 -5.55 14.16 4.55
C TRP A 300 -6.49 15.06 5.38
N PRO A 301 -7.75 15.27 5.01
CA PRO A 301 -8.64 16.15 5.80
C PRO A 301 -8.83 15.70 7.26
N VAL A 302 -8.64 14.40 7.53
CA VAL A 302 -8.80 13.84 8.88
C VAL A 302 -7.66 14.28 9.80
N LEU A 303 -6.46 14.52 9.27
CA LEU A 303 -5.31 14.93 10.08
C LEU A 303 -5.58 16.30 10.78
N GLU A 304 -6.27 17.21 10.11
CA GLU A 304 -6.68 18.50 10.70
C GLU A 304 -7.56 18.33 11.95
N HIS A 305 -8.35 17.25 12.00
CA HIS A 305 -9.18 16.91 13.15
C HIS A 305 -8.42 16.10 14.20
N ALA A 306 -7.59 15.15 13.78
CA ALA A 306 -6.85 14.26 14.66
C ALA A 306 -5.90 15.01 15.61
N VAL A 307 -5.37 16.15 15.18
CA VAL A 307 -4.42 16.94 15.99
C VAL A 307 -5.08 17.78 17.08
N ILE A 308 -6.38 18.02 17.00
CA ILE A 308 -7.07 18.92 17.94
C ILE A 308 -7.02 18.34 19.36
N GLY A 309 -6.74 19.20 20.34
CA GLY A 309 -6.61 18.82 21.76
C GLY A 309 -5.26 18.18 22.12
N ASN A 310 -4.43 17.79 21.16
CA ASN A 310 -3.09 17.28 21.44
C ASN A 310 -2.07 18.41 21.60
N ILE A 311 -0.94 18.15 22.26
CA ILE A 311 0.17 19.11 22.38
C ILE A 311 0.95 19.18 21.06
N VAL A 312 1.63 20.30 20.81
CA VAL A 312 2.38 20.50 19.56
C VAL A 312 3.47 19.43 19.34
N PRO A 313 4.24 18.99 20.34
CA PRO A 313 5.23 17.91 20.18
C PRO A 313 4.67 16.56 19.73
N ASP A 314 3.36 16.31 19.82
CA ASP A 314 2.72 15.09 19.35
C ASP A 314 2.42 15.11 17.84
N PHE A 315 2.49 16.27 17.19
CA PHE A 315 2.19 16.40 15.76
C PHE A 315 3.00 15.44 14.87
N PRO A 316 4.33 15.31 15.00
CA PRO A 316 5.11 14.37 14.19
C PRO A 316 4.63 12.92 14.35
N LEU A 317 4.35 12.49 15.58
CA LEU A 317 3.85 11.15 15.88
C LEU A 317 2.45 10.94 15.29
N ILE A 318 1.53 11.89 15.43
CA ILE A 318 0.19 11.81 14.85
C ILE A 318 0.29 11.73 13.33
N ASN A 319 1.02 12.65 12.69
CA ASN A 319 1.22 12.68 11.23
C ASN A 319 1.83 11.36 10.73
N LYS A 320 2.93 10.90 11.36
CA LYS A 320 3.56 9.64 11.00
C LYS A 320 2.64 8.43 11.17
N SER A 321 1.73 8.44 12.15
CA SER A 321 0.81 7.33 12.36
C SER A 321 -0.20 7.14 11.22
N PHE A 322 -0.56 8.19 10.49
CA PHE A 322 -1.32 8.09 9.24
C PHE A 322 -0.42 7.73 8.05
N ASN A 323 0.81 8.23 8.05
CA ASN A 323 1.81 8.08 6.99
C ASN A 323 1.27 8.37 5.59
N LEU A 324 0.64 9.55 5.42
CA LEU A 324 -0.01 9.96 4.18
C LEU A 324 1.03 10.30 3.10
N SER A 325 0.69 10.01 1.85
CA SER A 325 1.57 10.24 0.70
C SER A 325 1.37 11.67 0.16
N TYR A 326 2.40 12.52 0.27
CA TYR A 326 2.43 13.81 -0.43
C TYR A 326 2.45 13.60 -1.95
N SER A 327 3.29 12.69 -2.44
CA SER A 327 3.41 12.42 -3.87
C SER A 327 2.15 11.80 -4.47
N GLY A 328 1.39 11.04 -3.70
CA GLY A 328 0.08 10.51 -4.10
C GLY A 328 -1.00 11.58 -4.10
N GLN A 329 -0.89 12.61 -3.25
CA GLN A 329 -1.79 13.74 -3.21
C GLN A 329 -1.49 14.77 -4.32
N ASP A 330 -0.21 15.06 -4.55
CA ASP A 330 0.23 16.11 -5.48
C ASP A 330 0.25 15.63 -6.95
N LEU A 331 -0.78 14.92 -7.38
CA LEU A 331 -0.92 14.38 -8.74
C LEU A 331 -1.53 15.40 -9.69
N LEU A 332 -2.46 16.19 -9.20
CA LEU A 332 -3.22 17.17 -9.95
C LEU A 332 -2.47 18.49 -10.04
N ARG A 333 -2.56 19.11 -11.21
CA ARG A 333 -2.43 20.56 -11.31
C ARG A 333 -3.51 21.17 -10.42
N CYS A 334 -3.15 21.92 -9.39
CA CYS A 334 -4.12 22.72 -8.65
C CYS A 334 -4.89 23.55 -9.68
N CYS A 335 -6.15 23.22 -9.91
CA CYS A 335 -7.06 24.04 -10.70
C CYS A 335 -7.42 25.24 -9.84
N GLY A 336 -6.63 26.30 -9.93
CA GLY A 336 -6.81 27.50 -9.14
C GLY A 336 -5.93 28.61 -9.64
N SER A 337 -6.17 29.04 -10.85
CA SER A 337 -5.89 30.40 -11.35
C SER A 337 -6.64 30.58 -12.65
#